data_7cedceb08ed0c544754fe63acd560c03
#
_entry.id   7cedceb08ed0c544754fe63acd560c03
#
_cell.length_a   1.000
_cell.length_b   1.000
_cell.length_c   1.000
_cell.angle_alpha   90.00
_cell.angle_beta   90.00
_cell.angle_gamma   90.00
#
_symmetry.space_group_name_H-M   'P 1'
#
loop_
_entity.id
_entity.type
_entity.pdbx_description
1 polymer ?
#
loop_
_entity_poly.entity_id
_entity_poly.type
_entity_poly.pdbx_seq_one_letter_code
_entity_poly.pdbx_strand_id
1 'polypeptide(L)'
;MSLGDAIDRVTILTRKIAFGEEGAYKEHTYLTEAISKLNIKLSGALLSAIIRVALANFEVWNRENAFRRGEEMDAEAVKRMMIEVRNFNSKRYDNKNEINRLTKLGFREFKIQHRSR
;
A
#
# COMPACT_ATOMS: atom_id res chain seq x y z
N MET A 1 -13.31 -5.17 2.30
CA MET A 1 -12.06 -4.66 1.68
C MET A 1 -11.94 -5.23 0.28
N SER A 2 -11.64 -4.39 -0.69
CA SER A 2 -11.41 -4.84 -2.06
C SER A 2 -10.03 -5.50 -2.20
N LEU A 3 -9.80 -6.19 -3.32
CA LEU A 3 -8.48 -6.74 -3.61
C LEU A 3 -7.41 -5.63 -3.69
N GLY A 4 -7.75 -4.49 -4.32
CA GLY A 4 -6.85 -3.36 -4.36
C GLY A 4 -6.45 -2.86 -2.98
N ASP A 5 -7.40 -2.79 -2.06
CA ASP A 5 -7.13 -2.43 -0.67
C ASP A 5 -6.24 -3.47 0.03
N ALA A 6 -6.52 -4.76 -0.19
CA ALA A 6 -5.74 -5.83 0.41
C ALA A 6 -4.29 -5.81 -0.07
N ILE A 7 -4.08 -5.64 -1.38
CA ILE A 7 -2.73 -5.55 -1.96
C ILE A 7 -2.01 -4.30 -1.46
N ASP A 8 -2.70 -3.18 -1.41
CA ASP A 8 -2.16 -1.94 -0.85
C ASP A 8 -1.65 -2.17 0.58
N ARG A 9 -2.46 -2.81 1.41
CA ARG A 9 -2.07 -3.13 2.78
C ARG A 9 -0.87 -4.07 2.84
N VAL A 10 -0.82 -5.08 1.97
CA VAL A 10 0.32 -6.00 1.88
C VAL A 10 1.62 -5.25 1.55
N THR A 11 1.57 -4.27 0.64
CA THR A 11 2.78 -3.49 0.32
C THR A 11 3.29 -2.71 1.53
N ILE A 12 2.39 -2.15 2.32
CA ILE A 12 2.76 -1.42 3.54
C ILE A 12 3.37 -2.37 4.58
N LEU A 13 2.73 -3.52 4.79
CA LEU A 13 3.22 -4.51 5.75
C LEU A 13 4.55 -5.11 5.33
N THR A 14 4.74 -5.35 4.04
CA THR A 14 6.00 -5.86 3.49
C THR A 14 7.15 -4.88 3.78
N ARG A 15 6.92 -3.59 3.60
CA ARG A 15 7.91 -2.57 3.95
C ARG A 15 8.22 -2.59 5.44
N LYS A 16 7.20 -2.65 6.28
CA LYS A 16 7.40 -2.72 7.74
C LYS A 16 8.27 -3.90 8.13
N ILE A 17 7.98 -5.07 7.57
CA ILE A 17 8.77 -6.29 7.81
C ILE A 17 10.21 -6.10 7.33
N ALA A 18 10.40 -5.55 6.14
CA ALA A 18 11.73 -5.32 5.57
C ALA A 18 12.58 -4.39 6.43
N PHE A 19 11.94 -3.49 7.17
CA PHE A 19 12.62 -2.57 8.09
C PHE A 19 12.59 -3.03 9.54
N GLY A 20 12.29 -4.29 9.79
CA GLY A 20 12.46 -4.92 11.10
C GLY A 20 11.23 -4.87 12.03
N GLU A 21 10.07 -4.48 11.54
CA GLU A 21 8.86 -4.45 12.36
C GLU A 21 8.18 -5.81 12.40
N GLU A 22 8.56 -6.65 13.35
CA GLU A 22 8.06 -8.02 13.48
C GLU A 22 6.56 -8.09 13.73
N GLY A 23 5.98 -7.10 14.37
CA GLY A 23 4.53 -7.07 14.65
C GLY A 23 3.66 -7.08 13.39
N ALA A 24 4.24 -6.79 12.22
CA ALA A 24 3.50 -6.79 10.97
C ALA A 24 3.31 -8.18 10.35
N TYR A 25 4.05 -9.20 10.81
CA TYR A 25 4.02 -10.54 10.21
C TYR A 25 2.66 -11.21 10.25
N LYS A 26 1.95 -11.09 11.34
CA LYS A 26 0.66 -11.78 11.52
C LYS A 26 -0.37 -11.33 10.49
N GLU A 27 -0.54 -10.04 10.34
CA GLU A 27 -1.48 -9.49 9.36
C GLU A 27 -1.01 -9.77 7.93
N HIS A 28 0.28 -9.63 7.68
CA HIS A 28 0.88 -9.93 6.38
C HIS A 28 0.60 -11.37 5.95
N THR A 29 0.86 -12.33 6.82
CA THR A 29 0.60 -13.75 6.56
C THR A 29 -0.88 -13.99 6.27
N TYR A 30 -1.76 -13.42 7.06
CA TYR A 30 -3.19 -13.56 6.88
C TYR A 30 -3.64 -13.05 5.50
N LEU A 31 -3.20 -11.85 5.12
CA LEU A 31 -3.60 -11.24 3.86
C LEU A 31 -3.01 -11.96 2.64
N THR A 32 -1.76 -12.36 2.70
CA THR A 32 -1.12 -13.06 1.58
C THR A 32 -1.72 -14.44 1.37
N GLU A 33 -2.08 -15.15 2.43
CA GLU A 33 -2.79 -16.42 2.33
C GLU A 33 -4.20 -16.24 1.74
N ALA A 34 -4.92 -15.22 2.20
CA ALA A 34 -6.26 -14.91 1.68
C ALA A 34 -6.21 -14.59 0.18
N ILE A 35 -5.22 -13.80 -0.25
CA ILE A 35 -5.02 -13.45 -1.66
C ILE A 35 -4.67 -14.70 -2.47
N SER A 36 -3.82 -15.59 -1.94
CA SER A 36 -3.42 -16.82 -2.62
C SER A 36 -4.61 -17.72 -2.96
N LYS A 37 -5.64 -17.71 -2.14
CA LYS A 37 -6.86 -18.53 -2.36
C LYS A 37 -7.74 -18.01 -3.49
N LEU A 38 -7.51 -16.82 -3.98
CA LEU A 38 -8.34 -16.20 -5.02
C LEU A 38 -7.98 -16.66 -6.44
N ASN A 39 -6.90 -17.39 -6.59
CA ASN A 39 -6.48 -17.93 -7.88
C ASN A 39 -6.37 -16.84 -8.96
N ILE A 40 -5.72 -15.73 -8.62
CA ILE A 40 -5.58 -14.58 -9.50
C ILE A 40 -4.50 -14.84 -10.53
N LYS A 41 -4.83 -14.61 -11.81
CA LYS A 41 -3.83 -14.69 -12.87
C LYS A 41 -3.00 -13.41 -12.92
N LEU A 42 -1.70 -13.55 -12.76
CA LEU A 42 -0.78 -12.43 -12.86
C LEU A 42 -0.53 -12.07 -14.33
N SER A 43 -0.93 -10.86 -14.70
CA SER A 43 -0.61 -10.26 -16.00
C SER A 43 0.45 -9.18 -15.82
N GLY A 44 1.07 -8.76 -16.91
CA GLY A 44 2.02 -7.64 -16.87
C GLY A 44 1.36 -6.36 -16.36
N ALA A 45 0.12 -6.10 -16.78
CA ALA A 45 -0.63 -4.92 -16.33
C ALA A 45 -0.90 -4.97 -14.83
N LEU A 46 -1.29 -6.13 -14.31
CA LEU A 46 -1.54 -6.30 -12.89
C LEU A 46 -0.25 -6.14 -12.08
N LEU A 47 0.83 -6.74 -12.54
CA LEU A 47 2.14 -6.59 -11.88
C LEU A 47 2.55 -5.12 -11.83
N SER A 48 2.39 -4.38 -12.94
CA SER A 48 2.73 -2.96 -12.99
C SER A 48 1.89 -2.15 -12.01
N ALA A 49 0.59 -2.41 -11.92
CA ALA A 49 -0.29 -1.71 -10.98
C ALA A 49 0.11 -1.97 -9.52
N ILE A 50 0.44 -3.22 -9.19
CA ILE A 50 0.91 -3.60 -7.85
C ILE A 50 2.20 -2.85 -7.50
N ILE A 51 3.16 -2.82 -8.41
CA ILE A 51 4.43 -2.13 -8.18
C ILE A 51 4.20 -0.63 -7.98
N ARG A 52 3.30 -0.03 -8.77
CA ARG A 52 2.97 1.40 -8.63
C ARG A 52 2.36 1.73 -7.27
N VAL A 53 1.49 0.87 -6.75
CA VAL A 53 0.95 1.04 -5.40
C VAL A 53 2.09 0.99 -4.38
N ALA A 54 2.97 0.01 -4.49
CA ALA A 54 4.10 -0.14 -3.58
C ALA A 54 5.03 1.09 -3.61
N LEU A 55 5.35 1.58 -4.81
CA LEU A 55 6.20 2.76 -4.97
C LEU A 55 5.54 4.01 -4.38
N ALA A 56 4.24 4.21 -4.62
CA ALA A 56 3.53 5.35 -4.05
C ALA A 56 3.55 5.31 -2.52
N ASN A 57 3.30 4.13 -1.94
CA ASN A 57 3.35 3.96 -0.49
C ASN A 57 4.75 4.24 0.07
N PHE A 58 5.79 3.79 -0.61
CA PHE A 58 7.16 4.02 -0.17
C PHE A 58 7.52 5.51 -0.21
N GLU A 59 7.11 6.21 -1.25
CA GLU A 59 7.35 7.65 -1.40
C GLU A 59 6.64 8.46 -0.33
N VAL A 60 5.39 8.12 -0.01
CA VAL A 60 4.65 8.76 1.08
C VAL A 60 5.36 8.51 2.41
N TRP A 61 5.75 7.26 2.67
CA TRP A 61 6.44 6.90 3.90
C TRP A 61 7.75 7.66 4.08
N ASN A 62 8.55 7.77 3.02
CA ASN A 62 9.81 8.49 3.08
C ASN A 62 9.62 9.95 3.50
N ARG A 63 8.63 10.62 2.93
CA ARG A 63 8.36 12.03 3.22
C ARG A 63 7.84 12.23 4.62
N GLU A 64 6.89 11.41 5.03
CA GLU A 64 6.31 11.48 6.37
C GLU A 64 7.33 11.09 7.44
N ASN A 65 8.20 10.13 7.15
CA ASN A 65 9.22 9.70 8.07
C ASN A 65 10.28 10.79 8.30
N ALA A 66 10.68 11.49 7.26
CA ALA A 66 11.58 12.64 7.36
C ALA A 66 10.99 13.71 8.29
N PHE A 67 9.71 14.02 8.11
CA PHE A 67 8.99 14.97 8.95
C PHE A 67 8.93 14.52 10.42
N ARG A 68 8.62 13.24 10.66
CA ARG A 68 8.54 12.67 12.02
C ARG A 68 9.87 12.65 12.74
N ARG A 69 10.99 12.51 12.00
CA ARG A 69 12.32 12.52 12.59
C ARG A 69 12.77 13.91 13.02
N GLY A 70 11.93 14.92 12.84
CA GLY A 70 12.25 16.29 13.20
C GLY A 70 13.29 16.93 12.34
N GLU A 71 13.44 16.49 11.09
CA GLU A 71 14.32 17.16 10.14
C GLU A 71 13.86 18.61 9.96
N GLU A 72 14.84 19.54 9.96
CA GLU A 72 14.53 20.93 9.77
C GLU A 72 13.90 21.17 8.40
N MET A 73 12.66 21.68 8.43
CA MET A 73 11.92 21.99 7.23
C MET A 73 11.31 23.38 7.39
N ASP A 74 11.63 24.28 6.47
CA ASP A 74 10.96 25.58 6.42
C ASP A 74 9.55 25.43 5.87
N ALA A 75 8.76 26.50 5.90
CA ALA A 75 7.37 26.49 5.47
C ALA A 75 7.21 26.02 4.02
N GLU A 76 8.14 26.42 3.14
CA GLU A 76 8.11 26.03 1.72
C GLU A 76 8.37 24.52 1.56
N ALA A 77 9.30 23.97 2.32
CA ALA A 77 9.62 22.54 2.29
C ALA A 77 8.44 21.70 2.79
N VAL A 78 7.80 22.13 3.88
CA VAL A 78 6.60 21.46 4.41
C VAL A 78 5.48 21.50 3.39
N LYS A 79 5.23 22.64 2.78
CA LYS A 79 4.20 22.78 1.75
C LYS A 79 4.45 21.86 0.56
N ARG A 80 5.70 21.80 0.08
CA ARG A 80 6.08 20.89 -1.01
C ARG A 80 5.85 19.43 -0.63
N MET A 81 6.25 19.05 0.58
CA MET A 81 6.05 17.70 1.09
C MET A 81 4.55 17.33 1.08
N MET A 82 3.70 18.22 1.57
CA MET A 82 2.26 17.97 1.63
C MET A 82 1.65 17.79 0.23
N ILE A 83 2.09 18.59 -0.74
CA ILE A 83 1.64 18.46 -2.13
C ILE A 83 2.10 17.13 -2.73
N GLU A 84 3.35 16.76 -2.50
CA GLU A 84 3.90 15.50 -3.01
C GLU A 84 3.21 14.29 -2.40
N VAL A 85 2.96 14.31 -1.09
CA VAL A 85 2.21 13.25 -0.41
C VAL A 85 0.81 13.10 -1.01
N ARG A 86 0.12 14.22 -1.23
CA ARG A 86 -1.20 14.20 -1.87
C ARG A 86 -1.14 13.56 -3.26
N ASN A 87 -0.14 13.94 -4.05
CA ASN A 87 0.01 13.43 -5.41
C ASN A 87 0.30 11.92 -5.42
N PHE A 88 1.15 11.44 -4.51
CA PHE A 88 1.42 10.01 -4.41
C PHE A 88 0.21 9.24 -3.90
N ASN A 89 -0.55 9.78 -2.95
CA ASN A 89 -1.79 9.15 -2.50
C ASN A 89 -2.83 9.07 -3.61
N SER A 90 -2.90 10.07 -4.47
CA SER A 90 -3.78 10.04 -5.65
C SER A 90 -3.38 8.92 -6.61
N LYS A 91 -2.09 8.77 -6.90
CA LYS A 91 -1.57 7.66 -7.73
C LYS A 91 -1.84 6.29 -7.09
N ARG A 92 -1.66 6.19 -5.79
CA ARG A 92 -1.96 5.00 -5.01
C ARG A 92 -3.42 4.60 -5.19
N TYR A 93 -4.33 5.55 -5.03
CA TYR A 93 -5.77 5.34 -5.20
C TYR A 93 -6.10 4.86 -6.62
N ASP A 94 -5.55 5.53 -7.64
CA ASP A 94 -5.79 5.18 -9.03
C ASP A 94 -5.33 3.75 -9.35
N ASN A 95 -4.18 3.35 -8.82
CA ASN A 95 -3.64 2.02 -9.05
C ASN A 95 -4.37 0.92 -8.25
N LYS A 96 -4.88 1.24 -7.08
CA LYS A 96 -5.79 0.33 -6.35
C LYS A 96 -7.03 0.04 -7.18
N ASN A 97 -7.62 1.07 -7.78
CA ASN A 97 -8.78 0.92 -8.65
C ASN A 97 -8.43 0.13 -9.92
N GLU A 98 -7.24 0.32 -10.47
CA GLU A 98 -6.77 -0.45 -11.61
C GLU A 98 -6.64 -1.94 -11.28
N ILE A 99 -6.12 -2.28 -10.11
CA ILE A 99 -6.06 -3.67 -9.63
C ILE A 99 -7.47 -4.27 -9.58
N ASN A 100 -8.42 -3.53 -9.02
CA ASN A 100 -9.81 -3.98 -8.92
C ASN A 100 -10.42 -4.20 -10.30
N ARG A 101 -10.16 -3.30 -11.24
CA ARG A 101 -10.66 -3.39 -12.61
C ARG A 101 -10.07 -4.58 -13.35
N LEU A 102 -8.77 -4.78 -13.26
CA LEU A 102 -8.06 -5.85 -13.96
C LEU A 102 -8.46 -7.24 -13.46
N THR A 103 -8.74 -7.36 -12.19
CA THR A 103 -9.07 -8.65 -11.57
C THR A 103 -10.57 -8.87 -11.45
N LYS A 104 -11.39 -7.84 -11.62
CA LYS A 104 -12.84 -7.85 -11.41
C LYS A 104 -13.24 -8.25 -9.99
N LEU A 105 -12.38 -7.97 -9.02
CA LEU A 105 -12.59 -8.31 -7.61
C LEU A 105 -12.78 -7.07 -6.73
N GLY A 106 -13.03 -5.90 -7.35
CA GLY A 106 -13.16 -4.63 -6.63
C GLY A 106 -14.33 -4.57 -5.67
N PHE A 107 -15.42 -5.27 -5.98
CA PHE A 107 -16.63 -5.27 -5.15
C PHE A 107 -16.69 -6.46 -4.19
N ARG A 108 -15.67 -7.30 -4.19
CA ARG A 108 -15.62 -8.46 -3.35
C ARG A 108 -15.05 -8.08 -2.01
N GLU A 109 -15.83 -8.27 -0.94
CA GLU A 109 -15.32 -8.04 0.39
C GLU A 109 -14.50 -9.22 0.87
N PHE A 110 -13.26 -8.96 1.25
CA PHE A 110 -12.47 -9.90 2.02
C PHE A 110 -12.93 -9.82 3.47
N LYS A 111 -13.30 -10.95 4.04
CA LYS A 111 -13.58 -11.02 5.47
C LYS A 111 -12.25 -11.05 6.20
N ILE A 112 -11.68 -9.90 6.40
CA ILE A 112 -10.40 -9.79 7.07
C ILE A 112 -10.65 -9.48 8.54
N GLN A 113 -10.15 -10.37 9.39
CA GLN A 113 -10.17 -10.13 10.82
C GLN A 113 -8.97 -9.27 11.18
N HIS A 114 -9.23 -8.06 11.59
CA HIS A 114 -8.18 -7.13 12.02
C HIS A 114 -7.71 -7.50 13.43
N ARG A 115 -7.01 -8.62 13.55
CA ARG A 115 -6.50 -9.08 14.85
C ARG A 115 -5.01 -8.87 15.03
N SER A 116 -4.39 -8.25 14.08
CA SER A 116 -2.95 -7.99 14.09
C SER A 116 -2.55 -6.72 14.84
N ARG A 117 -3.45 -6.21 15.59
CA ARG A 117 -3.23 -4.99 16.37
C ARG A 117 -2.40 -5.23 17.59
#